data_5a54fcf8457bc798be6d93b268c44aee
#
_entry.id   5a54fcf8457bc798be6d93b268c44aee
#
_cell.length_a   1.000
_cell.length_b   1.000
_cell.length_c   1.000
_cell.angle_alpha   90.00
_cell.angle_beta   90.00
_cell.angle_gamma   90.00
#
_symmetry.space_group_name_H-M   'P 1'
#
loop_
_entity.id
_entity.type
_entity.pdbx_description
1 polymer ?
#
loop_
_entity_poly.entity_id
_entity_poly.type
_entity_poly.pdbx_seq_one_letter_code
_entity_poly.pdbx_strand_id
1 'polypeptide(L)'
;MFSSERWEYRECTGNDNGLDCIIELIENEQWTNKKLDGQIKGTTNPQKLKSENCFSFSLDIKTINYGLSSSIAFVLFYVDVESEKVYYLPIQDYFIANPILFDQLENNKSTMNLHIPLDNLVCDEDFELQQIAKSTYIYGPSRNLRKAN
;
A
#
# COMPACT_ATOMS: atom_id res chain seq x y z
N MET A 1 5.42 10.42 -9.49
CA MET A 1 4.23 9.81 -10.07
C MET A 1 4.61 8.58 -10.87
N PHE A 2 3.68 7.71 -11.19
CA PHE A 2 3.97 6.48 -11.95
C PHE A 2 4.27 6.80 -13.41
N SER A 3 5.37 6.23 -13.93
CA SER A 3 5.72 6.34 -15.34
C SER A 3 4.83 5.43 -16.17
N SER A 4 4.23 5.94 -17.24
CA SER A 4 3.40 5.13 -18.15
C SER A 4 4.19 4.10 -18.96
N GLU A 5 5.51 4.22 -19.01
CA GLU A 5 6.37 3.23 -19.66
C GLU A 5 6.63 2.03 -18.74
N ARG A 6 6.55 2.23 -17.42
CA ARG A 6 6.83 1.21 -16.41
C ARG A 6 5.57 0.64 -15.81
N TRP A 7 4.49 1.42 -15.75
CA TRP A 7 3.28 1.05 -15.03
C TRP A 7 2.03 1.33 -15.84
N GLU A 8 1.09 0.42 -15.83
CA GLU A 8 -0.26 0.65 -16.33
C GLU A 8 -1.21 0.80 -15.16
N TYR A 9 -1.90 1.92 -15.11
CA TYR A 9 -2.87 2.26 -14.09
C TYR A 9 -4.27 1.94 -14.58
N ARG A 10 -5.03 1.19 -13.77
CA ARG A 10 -6.46 0.92 -14.02
C ARG A 10 -7.27 1.31 -12.81
N GLU A 11 -8.26 2.13 -13.01
CA GLU A 11 -9.19 2.52 -11.98
C GLU A 11 -10.21 1.42 -11.71
N CYS A 12 -10.50 1.14 -10.43
CA CYS A 12 -11.55 0.21 -10.02
C CYS A 12 -12.77 0.99 -9.58
N THR A 13 -13.94 0.62 -10.09
CA THR A 13 -15.20 1.30 -9.77
C THR A 13 -16.22 0.31 -9.20
N GLY A 14 -17.12 0.81 -8.38
CA GLY A 14 -18.34 0.11 -7.99
C GLY A 14 -18.27 -0.81 -6.79
N ASN A 15 -17.13 -0.96 -6.13
CA ASN A 15 -17.01 -1.79 -4.93
C ASN A 15 -16.49 -1.00 -3.73
N ASP A 16 -17.00 -1.34 -2.56
CA ASP A 16 -16.72 -0.64 -1.31
C ASP A 16 -15.77 -1.45 -0.43
N ASN A 17 -14.83 -2.17 -1.05
CA ASN A 17 -13.87 -3.03 -0.36
C ASN A 17 -12.53 -2.34 -0.06
N GLY A 18 -12.38 -1.08 -0.46
CA GLY A 18 -11.13 -0.34 -0.29
C GLY A 18 -10.15 -0.44 -1.45
N LEU A 19 -10.49 -1.14 -2.52
CA LEU A 19 -9.65 -1.23 -3.70
C LEU A 19 -10.04 -0.14 -4.70
N ASP A 20 -9.15 0.83 -4.90
CA ASP A 20 -9.40 1.96 -5.81
C ASP A 20 -8.76 1.78 -7.18
N CYS A 21 -7.65 1.07 -7.24
CA CYS A 21 -6.93 0.90 -8.50
C CYS A 21 -6.10 -0.38 -8.51
N ILE A 22 -5.74 -0.78 -9.73
CA ILE A 22 -4.76 -1.83 -9.98
C ILE A 22 -3.66 -1.22 -10.83
N ILE A 23 -2.41 -1.45 -10.44
CA ILE A 23 -1.24 -0.92 -11.14
C ILE A 23 -0.39 -2.11 -11.57
N GLU A 24 -0.25 -2.30 -12.87
CA GLU A 24 0.49 -3.43 -13.44
C GLU A 24 1.87 -3.00 -13.90
N LEU A 25 2.88 -3.81 -13.56
CA LEU A 25 4.26 -3.58 -13.99
C LEU A 25 4.44 -3.95 -15.45
N ILE A 26 5.10 -3.07 -16.19
CA ILE A 26 5.48 -3.26 -17.58
C ILE A 26 7.00 -3.44 -17.63
N GLU A 27 7.46 -4.50 -18.25
CA GLU A 27 8.89 -4.76 -18.47
C GLU A 27 9.11 -5.12 -19.94
N ASN A 28 10.14 -4.54 -20.56
CA ASN A 28 10.47 -4.77 -21.96
C ASN A 28 9.24 -4.57 -22.88
N GLU A 29 8.50 -3.49 -22.62
CA GLU A 29 7.29 -3.12 -23.39
C GLU A 29 6.17 -4.16 -23.30
N GLN A 30 6.18 -5.04 -22.30
CA GLN A 30 5.17 -6.09 -22.12
C GLN A 30 4.56 -6.04 -20.72
N TRP A 31 3.28 -6.36 -20.64
CA TRP A 31 2.60 -6.55 -19.36
C TRP A 31 3.11 -7.83 -18.70
N THR A 32 3.49 -7.71 -17.43
CA THR A 32 4.10 -8.82 -16.69
C THR A 32 3.09 -9.65 -15.89
N ASN A 33 1.85 -9.17 -15.75
CA ASN A 33 0.87 -9.69 -14.80
C ASN A 33 1.34 -9.58 -13.32
N LYS A 34 2.32 -8.74 -13.04
CA LYS A 34 2.76 -8.39 -11.69
C LYS A 34 2.12 -7.09 -11.31
N LYS A 35 1.34 -7.08 -10.24
CA LYS A 35 0.39 -6.01 -9.94
C LYS A 35 0.52 -5.52 -8.50
N LEU A 36 0.11 -4.27 -8.33
CA LEU A 36 -0.18 -3.68 -7.03
C LEU A 36 -1.68 -3.39 -6.98
N ASP A 37 -2.33 -3.82 -5.92
CA ASP A 37 -3.68 -3.37 -5.60
C ASP A 37 -3.55 -2.11 -4.77
N GLY A 38 -4.26 -1.04 -5.11
CA GLY A 38 -4.09 0.26 -4.49
C GLY A 38 -5.33 0.82 -3.83
N GLN A 39 -5.15 1.40 -2.64
CA GLN A 39 -6.09 2.28 -1.97
C GLN A 39 -5.50 3.68 -2.04
N ILE A 40 -6.27 4.65 -2.55
CA ILE A 40 -5.79 6.02 -2.72
C ILE A 40 -6.47 6.93 -1.70
N LYS A 41 -5.68 7.70 -0.97
CA LYS A 41 -6.16 8.72 -0.04
C LYS A 41 -5.45 10.03 -0.32
N GLY A 42 -6.24 11.04 -0.73
CA GLY A 42 -5.74 12.38 -0.96
C GLY A 42 -5.93 13.28 0.27
N THR A 43 -5.02 14.20 0.47
CA THR A 43 -5.13 15.20 1.52
C THR A 43 -4.53 16.52 1.08
N THR A 44 -5.10 17.62 1.57
CA THR A 44 -4.53 18.97 1.43
C THR A 44 -3.71 19.36 2.67
N ASN A 45 -3.76 18.53 3.72
CA ASN A 45 -3.10 18.81 4.98
C ASN A 45 -2.48 17.52 5.56
N PRO A 46 -1.32 17.09 5.03
CA PRO A 46 -0.66 15.88 5.52
C PRO A 46 -0.30 16.00 7.00
N GLN A 47 -0.62 14.96 7.77
CA GLN A 47 -0.38 14.91 9.21
C GLN A 47 0.99 14.32 9.50
N LYS A 48 2.00 15.18 9.51
CA LYS A 48 3.38 14.77 9.73
C LYS A 48 3.69 14.64 11.22
N LEU A 49 4.27 13.49 11.61
CA LEU A 49 4.81 13.28 12.93
C LEU A 49 6.28 13.71 12.95
N LYS A 50 6.57 14.82 13.61
CA LYS A 50 7.89 15.47 13.56
C LYS A 50 9.03 14.60 14.10
N SER A 51 8.76 13.81 15.12
CA SER A 51 9.78 12.99 15.78
C SER A 51 10.10 11.70 15.05
N GLU A 52 9.24 11.22 14.14
CA GLU A 52 9.34 9.91 13.52
C GLU A 52 9.58 9.95 12.01
N ASN A 53 9.66 11.13 11.43
CA ASN A 53 9.88 11.32 9.98
C ASN A 53 8.88 10.53 9.14
N CYS A 54 7.61 10.59 9.50
CA CYS A 54 6.52 9.90 8.82
C CYS A 54 5.23 10.72 8.87
N PHE A 55 4.28 10.34 8.01
CA PHE A 55 2.90 10.80 8.12
C PHE A 55 2.12 9.81 8.96
N SER A 56 1.18 10.31 9.77
CA SER A 56 0.18 9.48 10.44
C SER A 56 -1.10 9.47 9.61
N PHE A 57 -1.64 8.29 9.35
CA PHE A 57 -2.88 8.14 8.61
C PHE A 57 -3.76 7.07 9.25
N SER A 58 -5.04 7.38 9.39
CA SER A 58 -6.03 6.45 9.95
C SER A 58 -6.71 5.69 8.82
N LEU A 59 -6.64 4.36 8.86
CA LEU A 59 -7.23 3.50 7.84
C LEU A 59 -8.25 2.56 8.48
N ASP A 60 -9.35 2.29 7.76
CA ASP A 60 -10.38 1.38 8.22
C ASP A 60 -9.84 -0.03 8.42
N ILE A 61 -10.20 -0.65 9.53
CA ILE A 61 -9.83 -2.04 9.85
C ILE A 61 -10.29 -2.99 8.75
N LYS A 62 -11.46 -2.76 8.18
CA LYS A 62 -11.97 -3.58 7.06
C LYS A 62 -11.03 -3.54 5.86
N THR A 63 -10.52 -2.37 5.53
CA THR A 63 -9.59 -2.18 4.41
C THR A 63 -8.25 -2.86 4.70
N ILE A 64 -7.76 -2.72 5.93
CA ILE A 64 -6.52 -3.39 6.35
C ILE A 64 -6.67 -4.91 6.23
N ASN A 65 -7.76 -5.47 6.77
CA ASN A 65 -8.00 -6.91 6.71
C ASN A 65 -8.14 -7.41 5.27
N TYR A 66 -8.78 -6.64 4.41
CA TYR A 66 -8.88 -6.94 2.99
C TYR A 66 -7.48 -7.05 2.37
N GLY A 67 -6.62 -6.07 2.64
CA GLY A 67 -5.25 -6.05 2.13
C GLY A 67 -4.40 -7.20 2.67
N LEU A 68 -4.49 -7.49 3.97
CA LEU A 68 -3.73 -8.57 4.58
C LEU A 68 -4.12 -9.95 4.03
N SER A 69 -5.37 -10.10 3.59
CA SER A 69 -5.88 -11.36 3.04
C SER A 69 -5.54 -11.55 1.56
N SER A 70 -4.98 -10.55 0.92
CA SER A 70 -4.65 -10.60 -0.50
C SER A 70 -3.33 -11.31 -0.75
N SER A 71 -3.26 -12.11 -1.83
CA SER A 71 -1.99 -12.66 -2.31
C SER A 71 -1.19 -11.64 -3.15
N ILE A 72 -1.88 -10.63 -3.67
CA ILE A 72 -1.28 -9.52 -4.42
C ILE A 72 -0.92 -8.41 -3.43
N ALA A 73 0.18 -7.74 -3.66
CA ALA A 73 0.59 -6.61 -2.81
C ALA A 73 -0.51 -5.55 -2.75
N PHE A 74 -0.93 -5.21 -1.53
CA PHE A 74 -1.91 -4.17 -1.28
C PHE A 74 -1.19 -2.94 -0.73
N VAL A 75 -1.30 -1.82 -1.44
CA VAL A 75 -0.52 -0.62 -1.17
C VAL A 75 -1.45 0.57 -0.93
N LEU A 76 -1.24 1.25 0.19
CA LEU A 76 -1.86 2.53 0.44
C LEU A 76 -1.04 3.62 -0.25
N PHE A 77 -1.68 4.41 -1.11
CA PHE A 77 -1.08 5.59 -1.72
C PHE A 77 -1.66 6.84 -1.05
N TYR A 78 -0.78 7.61 -0.44
CA TYR A 78 -1.12 8.83 0.27
C TYR A 78 -0.67 10.02 -0.57
N VAL A 79 -1.64 10.79 -1.06
CA VAL A 79 -1.39 11.86 -2.03
C VAL A 79 -1.47 13.21 -1.32
N ASP A 80 -0.36 13.93 -1.30
CA ASP A 80 -0.35 15.35 -0.94
C ASP A 80 -0.76 16.14 -2.19
N VAL A 81 -2.03 16.57 -2.20
CA VAL A 81 -2.64 17.18 -3.37
C VAL A 81 -1.98 18.51 -3.73
N GLU A 82 -1.55 19.29 -2.74
CA GLU A 82 -0.96 20.60 -3.00
C GLU A 82 0.46 20.50 -3.57
N SER A 83 1.29 19.63 -3.02
CA SER A 83 2.67 19.44 -3.51
C SER A 83 2.75 18.46 -4.68
N GLU A 84 1.64 17.77 -5.00
CA GLU A 84 1.56 16.74 -6.05
C GLU A 84 2.53 15.58 -5.80
N LYS A 85 2.76 15.25 -4.53
CA LYS A 85 3.61 14.13 -4.12
C LYS A 85 2.76 12.94 -3.70
N VAL A 86 3.20 11.75 -4.09
CA VAL A 86 2.55 10.49 -3.74
C VAL A 86 3.51 9.67 -2.87
N TYR A 87 3.02 9.31 -1.69
CA TYR A 87 3.73 8.43 -0.77
C TYR A 87 3.04 7.08 -0.73
N TYR A 88 3.75 6.02 -0.37
CA TYR A 88 3.17 4.68 -0.36
C TYR A 88 3.49 3.92 0.92
N LEU A 89 2.57 3.02 1.28
CA LEU A 89 2.77 2.08 2.37
C LEU A 89 2.29 0.70 1.92
N PRO A 90 3.21 -0.26 1.70
CA PRO A 90 2.82 -1.63 1.39
C PRO A 90 2.29 -2.29 2.67
N ILE A 91 1.01 -2.61 2.67
CA ILE A 91 0.32 -3.02 3.92
C ILE A 91 0.85 -4.36 4.44
N GLN A 92 0.98 -5.37 3.57
CA GLN A 92 1.49 -6.68 4.03
C GLN A 92 2.92 -6.57 4.56
N ASP A 93 3.82 -5.89 3.82
CA ASP A 93 5.21 -5.69 4.25
C ASP A 93 5.27 -4.94 5.58
N TYR A 94 4.41 -3.95 5.75
CA TYR A 94 4.34 -3.17 6.99
C TYR A 94 4.01 -4.03 8.20
N PHE A 95 3.05 -4.93 8.07
CA PHE A 95 2.66 -5.85 9.14
C PHE A 95 3.71 -6.96 9.35
N ILE A 96 4.33 -7.45 8.28
CA ILE A 96 5.42 -8.43 8.39
C ILE A 96 6.60 -7.84 9.18
N ALA A 97 6.95 -6.58 8.89
CA ALA A 97 8.05 -5.91 9.58
C ALA A 97 7.73 -5.53 11.04
N ASN A 98 6.44 -5.43 11.37
CA ASN A 98 5.98 -4.97 12.68
C ASN A 98 4.88 -5.90 13.22
N PRO A 99 5.20 -7.15 13.61
CA PRO A 99 4.17 -8.13 14.00
C PRO A 99 3.28 -7.73 15.17
N ILE A 100 3.75 -6.85 16.04
CA ILE A 100 2.94 -6.34 17.15
C ILE A 100 1.68 -5.59 16.68
N LEU A 101 1.69 -5.11 15.43
CA LEU A 101 0.54 -4.43 14.85
C LEU A 101 -0.69 -5.33 14.74
N PHE A 102 -0.51 -6.65 14.65
CA PHE A 102 -1.63 -7.58 14.65
C PHE A 102 -2.42 -7.53 15.95
N ASP A 103 -1.74 -7.35 17.07
CA ASP A 103 -2.42 -7.18 18.37
C ASP A 103 -3.17 -5.85 18.42
N GLN A 104 -2.57 -4.79 17.91
CA GLN A 104 -3.23 -3.49 17.81
C GLN A 104 -4.44 -3.57 16.89
N LEU A 105 -4.35 -4.32 15.79
CA LEU A 105 -5.45 -4.51 14.86
C LEU A 105 -6.66 -5.16 15.53
N GLU A 106 -6.44 -6.17 16.39
CA GLU A 106 -7.53 -6.81 17.15
C GLU A 106 -8.17 -5.90 18.18
N ASN A 107 -7.38 -5.01 18.78
CA ASN A 107 -7.84 -4.14 19.84
C ASN A 107 -8.54 -2.89 19.33
N ASN A 108 -8.42 -2.57 18.05
CA ASN A 108 -9.10 -1.44 17.42
C ASN A 108 -10.43 -1.88 16.84
N LYS A 109 -11.44 -1.01 16.93
CA LYS A 109 -12.80 -1.37 16.56
C LYS A 109 -13.19 -0.95 15.14
N SER A 110 -12.68 0.17 14.66
CA SER A 110 -13.09 0.71 13.34
C SER A 110 -11.92 1.17 12.50
N THR A 111 -10.96 1.86 13.08
CA THR A 111 -9.79 2.40 12.36
C THR A 111 -8.51 2.12 13.14
N MET A 112 -7.39 2.18 12.44
CA MET A 112 -6.07 2.05 13.01
C MET A 112 -5.14 3.08 12.37
N ASN A 113 -4.30 3.71 13.18
CA ASN A 113 -3.30 4.66 12.68
C ASN A 113 -2.10 3.91 12.12
N LEU A 114 -1.71 4.28 10.92
CA LEU A 114 -0.53 3.76 10.24
C LEU A 114 0.47 4.88 10.04
N HIS A 115 1.75 4.54 10.02
CA HIS A 115 2.83 5.49 9.82
C HIS A 115 3.46 5.29 8.44
N ILE A 116 3.38 6.31 7.60
CA ILE A 116 3.91 6.27 6.23
C ILE A 116 5.24 7.01 6.23
N PRO A 117 6.38 6.32 6.01
CA PRO A 117 7.68 6.98 5.98
C PRO A 117 7.77 8.05 4.90
N LEU A 118 8.35 9.20 5.22
CA LEU A 118 8.56 10.27 4.24
C LEU A 118 9.48 9.84 3.09
N ASP A 119 10.32 8.85 3.33
CA ASP A 119 11.21 8.30 2.31
C ASP A 119 10.47 7.43 1.29
N ASN A 120 9.25 7.00 1.61
CA ASN A 120 8.43 6.21 0.68
C ASN A 120 7.72 7.11 -0.33
N LEU A 121 8.48 7.89 -1.06
CA LEU A 121 7.98 8.77 -2.10
C LEU A 121 8.00 8.04 -3.44
N VAL A 122 6.85 8.01 -4.12
CA VAL A 122 6.76 7.39 -5.46
C VAL A 122 7.61 8.19 -6.44
N CYS A 123 8.49 7.51 -7.16
CA CYS A 123 9.32 8.09 -8.21
C CYS A 123 9.18 7.30 -9.51
N ASP A 124 9.69 7.85 -10.60
CA ASP A 124 9.41 7.35 -11.95
C ASP A 124 9.75 5.87 -12.16
N GLU A 125 10.87 5.41 -11.66
CA GLU A 125 11.27 4.02 -11.83
C GLU A 125 10.99 3.14 -10.61
N ASP A 126 10.74 3.69 -9.50
CA ASP A 126 10.47 3.09 -8.19
C ASP A 126 10.81 1.61 -8.05
N PHE A 127 12.08 1.34 -7.81
CA PHE A 127 12.60 -0.01 -7.75
C PHE A 127 11.97 -0.86 -6.66
N GLU A 128 11.69 -0.25 -5.51
CA GLU A 128 11.05 -0.93 -4.39
C GLU A 128 9.63 -1.38 -4.74
N LEU A 129 8.84 -0.50 -5.34
CA LEU A 129 7.48 -0.85 -5.78
C LEU A 129 7.51 -1.95 -6.86
N GLN A 130 8.49 -1.96 -7.74
CA GLN A 130 8.65 -3.04 -8.71
C GLN A 130 8.85 -4.38 -8.00
N GLN A 131 9.69 -4.44 -6.98
CA GLN A 131 9.93 -5.66 -6.21
C GLN A 131 8.67 -6.09 -5.45
N ILE A 132 7.94 -5.13 -4.91
CA ILE A 132 6.68 -5.39 -4.21
C ILE A 132 5.64 -5.97 -5.17
N ALA A 133 5.53 -5.44 -6.39
CA ALA A 133 4.61 -5.96 -7.40
C ALA A 133 4.94 -7.41 -7.80
N LYS A 134 6.20 -7.80 -7.75
CA LYS A 134 6.66 -9.16 -8.04
C LYS A 134 6.49 -10.13 -6.88
N SER A 135 6.11 -9.64 -5.72
CA SER A 135 5.95 -10.45 -4.51
C SER A 135 4.59 -11.10 -4.43
N THR A 136 4.52 -12.26 -3.80
CA THR A 136 3.28 -12.96 -3.46
C THR A 136 3.21 -13.11 -1.95
N TYR A 137 2.02 -12.92 -1.39
CA TYR A 137 1.81 -12.97 0.05
C TYR A 137 0.90 -14.14 0.40
N ILE A 138 1.18 -14.77 1.54
CA ILE A 138 0.39 -15.87 2.07
C ILE A 138 -0.01 -15.51 3.49
N TYR A 139 -1.31 -15.54 3.76
CA TYR A 139 -1.86 -15.27 5.08
C TYR A 139 -2.50 -16.53 5.61
N GLY A 140 -1.77 -17.22 6.48
CA GLY A 140 -2.22 -18.46 7.09
C GLY A 140 -2.95 -18.27 8.41
N PRO A 141 -3.37 -19.38 9.05
CA PRO A 141 -3.99 -19.35 10.37
C PRO A 141 -3.06 -18.71 11.40
N SER A 142 -3.63 -18.21 12.49
CA SER A 142 -2.87 -17.57 13.60
C SER A 142 -2.03 -16.39 13.16
N ARG A 143 -2.54 -15.63 12.15
CA ARG A 143 -1.90 -14.41 11.64
C ARG A 143 -0.51 -14.62 11.06
N ASN A 144 -0.28 -15.77 10.50
CA ASN A 144 0.99 -16.10 9.88
C ASN A 144 1.03 -15.50 8.46
N LEU A 145 1.35 -14.21 8.38
CA LEU A 145 1.54 -13.50 7.13
C LEU A 145 2.99 -13.59 6.70
N ARG A 146 3.23 -14.03 5.48
CA ARG A 146 4.58 -14.15 4.95
C ARG A 146 4.61 -13.82 3.46
N LYS A 147 5.80 -13.42 3.02
CA LYS A 147 6.09 -13.20 1.61
C LYS A 147 6.62 -14.50 1.01
N ALA A 148 6.00 -14.96 -0.05
CA ALA A 148 6.48 -16.09 -0.84
C ALA A 148 7.27 -15.59 -2.05
N ASN A 149 8.34 -16.27 -2.37
CA ASN A 149 9.16 -15.95 -3.55
C ASN A 149 8.96 -16.99 -4.64
#